data_c5e0d7b72c952b17fc54b5c0bf8aa76a
#
_entry.id   c5e0d7b72c952b17fc54b5c0bf8aa76a
#
_cell.length_a   1.000
_cell.length_b   1.000
_cell.length_c   1.000
_cell.angle_alpha   90.00
_cell.angle_beta   90.00
_cell.angle_gamma   90.00
#
_symmetry.space_group_name_H-M   'P 1'
#
loop_
_entity.id
_entity.type
_entity.pdbx_description
1 polymer ?
#
loop_
_entity_poly.entity_id
_entity_poly.type
_entity_poly.pdbx_seq_one_letter_code
_entity_poly.pdbx_strand_id
1 'polypeptide(L)'
;KTVEYTVETENVAEYIINVPEGWHADYADNTLAITAPAKDLCHFDKEGTVAITVVSESGKMAIVKVNVFAGEWVNEVELRILTFEDADCNGEEIGDGIYAWSEFIPTGGQYGNGHGSYWWGDYGNTEIEFTPVYGMYGAYGGHAGISNYVGSDWQNEGNFSFDLQAYNVTGGHSGTNFNTYFGYLDESGYGMMESLPPFYFWDGEARVIDHMWVTNTTYFYNQAHSAGFGSDYVISDESTFKIVAYGYESDDDTEPTVAEFYLLNVGQNFVTEWTKWDLSVLGKVTRVEFNCVGSDDMYGSYGMSVPGYFAYDDVAVQFPGETVFR
;
A
#
# COMPACT_ATOMS: atom_id res chain seq x y z
N LYS A 1 14.89 6.53 -32.04
CA LYS A 1 15.99 7.46 -31.70
C LYS A 1 17.16 7.20 -32.63
N THR A 2 17.79 8.25 -33.16
CA THR A 2 18.98 8.17 -34.01
C THR A 2 20.18 8.71 -33.23
N VAL A 3 21.32 8.05 -33.37
CA VAL A 3 22.62 8.48 -32.82
C VAL A 3 23.61 8.56 -33.97
N GLU A 4 24.41 9.64 -34.02
CA GLU A 4 25.37 9.92 -35.06
C GLU A 4 26.79 9.73 -34.55
N TYR A 5 27.61 9.08 -35.36
CA TYR A 5 29.04 8.84 -35.12
C TYR A 5 29.86 9.39 -36.26
N THR A 6 30.92 10.14 -35.98
CA THR A 6 31.87 10.54 -36.97
C THR A 6 32.79 9.37 -37.31
N VAL A 7 32.87 9.01 -38.57
CA VAL A 7 33.78 8.00 -39.11
C VAL A 7 34.77 8.71 -40.03
N GLU A 8 35.94 9.05 -39.50
CA GLU A 8 36.95 9.73 -40.25
C GLU A 8 37.47 8.84 -41.39
N THR A 9 37.20 9.23 -42.62
CA THR A 9 37.57 8.49 -43.82
C THR A 9 38.09 9.44 -44.90
N GLU A 10 39.01 8.96 -45.71
CA GLU A 10 39.51 9.69 -46.86
C GLU A 10 39.39 8.83 -48.12
N ASN A 11 38.99 9.44 -49.25
CA ASN A 11 38.93 8.79 -50.58
C ASN A 11 38.11 7.49 -50.57
N VAL A 12 36.90 7.51 -50.05
CA VAL A 12 35.96 6.39 -50.01
C VAL A 12 35.38 6.14 -51.39
N ALA A 13 35.61 4.95 -51.96
CA ALA A 13 35.02 4.51 -53.20
C ALA A 13 33.65 3.83 -53.00
N GLU A 14 33.53 3.02 -51.95
CA GLU A 14 32.27 2.35 -51.60
C GLU A 14 32.24 2.01 -50.12
N TYR A 15 31.03 1.74 -49.61
CA TYR A 15 30.84 1.25 -48.27
C TYR A 15 29.70 0.21 -48.19
N ILE A 16 29.78 -0.65 -47.18
CA ILE A 16 28.75 -1.65 -46.86
C ILE A 16 28.42 -1.53 -45.38
N ILE A 17 27.13 -1.45 -45.05
CA ILE A 17 26.67 -1.41 -43.67
C ILE A 17 25.91 -2.71 -43.40
N ASN A 18 26.26 -3.35 -42.27
CA ASN A 18 25.50 -4.47 -41.71
C ASN A 18 24.88 -3.99 -40.40
N VAL A 19 23.59 -4.26 -40.21
CA VAL A 19 22.80 -3.89 -39.05
C VAL A 19 22.10 -5.10 -38.47
N PRO A 20 21.85 -5.15 -37.16
CA PRO A 20 20.97 -6.17 -36.56
C PRO A 20 19.54 -6.01 -37.08
N GLU A 21 18.72 -7.04 -36.86
CA GLU A 21 17.32 -7.02 -37.31
C GLU A 21 16.52 -5.87 -36.67
N GLY A 22 15.77 -5.15 -37.49
CA GLY A 22 14.97 -4.00 -37.11
C GLY A 22 15.73 -2.68 -36.96
N TRP A 23 17.08 -2.69 -36.98
CA TRP A 23 17.91 -1.49 -36.94
C TRP A 23 18.09 -0.91 -38.33
N HIS A 24 18.33 0.39 -38.40
CA HIS A 24 18.65 1.08 -39.63
C HIS A 24 19.91 1.93 -39.43
N ALA A 25 20.75 2.00 -40.46
CA ALA A 25 21.90 2.88 -40.43
C ALA A 25 22.23 3.42 -41.85
N ASP A 26 22.57 4.70 -41.88
CA ASP A 26 23.00 5.43 -43.09
C ASP A 26 24.38 6.01 -42.86
N TYR A 27 25.13 6.12 -43.94
CA TYR A 27 26.44 6.76 -43.93
C TYR A 27 26.52 7.82 -45.03
N ALA A 28 26.77 9.06 -44.65
CA ALA A 28 26.98 10.19 -45.53
C ALA A 28 27.91 11.21 -44.86
N ASP A 29 28.74 11.88 -45.65
CA ASP A 29 29.59 12.98 -45.21
C ASP A 29 30.40 12.66 -43.93
N ASN A 30 31.03 11.49 -43.91
CA ASN A 30 31.80 10.98 -42.77
C ASN A 30 30.96 10.77 -41.48
N THR A 31 29.63 10.73 -41.59
CA THR A 31 28.72 10.50 -40.48
C THR A 31 27.98 9.18 -40.65
N LEU A 32 28.09 8.29 -39.66
CA LEU A 32 27.29 7.09 -39.55
C LEU A 32 26.12 7.38 -38.60
N ALA A 33 24.92 7.47 -39.16
CA ALA A 33 23.67 7.65 -38.40
C ALA A 33 23.03 6.30 -38.17
N ILE A 34 22.88 5.92 -36.89
CA ILE A 34 22.27 4.64 -36.49
C ILE A 34 20.91 4.93 -35.82
N THR A 35 19.85 4.32 -36.34
CA THR A 35 18.49 4.46 -35.86
C THR A 35 18.02 3.17 -35.21
N ALA A 36 17.58 3.28 -33.95
CA ALA A 36 17.00 2.16 -33.20
C ALA A 36 15.67 1.70 -33.80
N PRO A 37 15.27 0.44 -33.59
CA PRO A 37 13.98 -0.10 -34.01
C PRO A 37 12.80 0.76 -33.55
N ALA A 38 11.75 0.79 -34.35
CA ALA A 38 10.50 1.43 -33.96
C ALA A 38 9.81 0.65 -32.82
N LYS A 39 9.15 1.37 -31.89
CA LYS A 39 8.50 0.74 -30.71
C LYS A 39 7.38 -0.26 -31.04
N ASP A 40 6.80 -0.17 -32.23
CA ASP A 40 5.72 -1.01 -32.73
C ASP A 40 6.17 -2.21 -33.55
N LEU A 41 7.48 -2.38 -33.75
CA LEU A 41 8.03 -3.55 -34.42
C LEU A 41 7.90 -4.79 -33.55
N CYS A 42 7.23 -5.83 -34.11
CA CYS A 42 7.01 -7.11 -33.41
C CYS A 42 8.27 -7.95 -33.24
N HIS A 43 9.26 -7.75 -34.12
CA HIS A 43 10.52 -8.52 -34.11
C HIS A 43 11.69 -7.59 -34.39
N PHE A 44 12.67 -7.58 -33.51
CA PHE A 44 13.94 -6.90 -33.68
C PHE A 44 14.97 -7.45 -32.69
N ASP A 45 16.25 -7.29 -33.04
CA ASP A 45 17.34 -7.57 -32.11
C ASP A 45 17.48 -6.43 -31.09
N LYS A 46 17.28 -6.72 -29.79
CA LYS A 46 17.45 -5.71 -28.73
C LYS A 46 18.89 -5.21 -28.64
N GLU A 47 19.85 -6.06 -28.97
CA GLU A 47 21.27 -5.75 -28.96
C GLU A 47 21.98 -6.34 -30.16
N GLY A 48 23.09 -5.75 -30.57
CA GLY A 48 23.86 -6.25 -31.68
C GLY A 48 25.03 -5.33 -32.04
N THR A 49 25.58 -5.55 -33.20
CA THR A 49 26.68 -4.73 -33.70
C THR A 49 26.35 -4.19 -35.10
N VAL A 50 26.31 -2.89 -35.22
CA VAL A 50 26.33 -2.20 -36.53
C VAL A 50 27.76 -2.15 -37.00
N ALA A 51 28.03 -2.68 -38.18
CA ALA A 51 29.36 -2.66 -38.78
C ALA A 51 29.35 -1.94 -40.15
N ILE A 52 30.17 -0.92 -40.29
CA ILE A 52 30.43 -0.28 -41.59
C ILE A 52 31.80 -0.71 -42.09
N THR A 53 31.83 -1.26 -43.30
CA THR A 53 33.06 -1.54 -44.03
C THR A 53 33.23 -0.46 -45.10
N VAL A 54 34.33 0.24 -45.05
CA VAL A 54 34.69 1.29 -46.02
C VAL A 54 35.83 0.82 -46.90
N VAL A 55 35.70 1.03 -48.19
CA VAL A 55 36.72 0.68 -49.19
C VAL A 55 37.20 1.96 -49.84
N SER A 56 38.50 2.19 -49.83
CA SER A 56 39.13 3.34 -50.49
C SER A 56 39.30 3.09 -51.97
N GLU A 57 39.54 4.17 -52.76
CA GLU A 57 39.88 4.09 -54.22
C GLU A 57 41.13 3.24 -54.49
N SER A 58 42.00 3.09 -53.50
CA SER A 58 43.18 2.22 -53.58
C SER A 58 42.92 0.75 -53.23
N GLY A 59 41.68 0.41 -52.94
CA GLY A 59 41.27 -0.95 -52.56
C GLY A 59 41.57 -1.33 -51.08
N LYS A 60 42.00 -0.40 -50.25
CA LYS A 60 42.18 -0.66 -48.82
C LYS A 60 40.84 -0.65 -48.13
N MET A 61 40.66 -1.59 -47.20
CA MET A 61 39.44 -1.74 -46.42
C MET A 61 39.68 -1.40 -44.95
N ALA A 62 38.68 -0.78 -44.31
CA ALA A 62 38.59 -0.58 -42.87
C ALA A 62 37.19 -0.94 -42.38
N ILE A 63 37.11 -1.48 -41.19
CA ILE A 63 35.82 -1.83 -40.56
C ILE A 63 35.69 -1.09 -39.26
N VAL A 64 34.58 -0.34 -39.09
CA VAL A 64 34.18 0.29 -37.84
C VAL A 64 32.98 -0.47 -37.30
N LYS A 65 33.00 -0.76 -36.01
CA LYS A 65 31.94 -1.49 -35.32
C LYS A 65 31.41 -0.65 -34.18
N VAL A 66 30.08 -0.56 -34.08
CA VAL A 66 29.36 0.09 -33.00
C VAL A 66 28.42 -0.93 -32.36
N ASN A 67 28.63 -1.21 -31.09
CA ASN A 67 27.66 -2.02 -30.35
C ASN A 67 26.42 -1.18 -30.03
N VAL A 68 25.26 -1.69 -30.34
CA VAL A 68 23.96 -1.02 -30.19
C VAL A 68 23.06 -1.78 -29.24
N PHE A 69 22.26 -1.02 -28.52
CA PHE A 69 21.26 -1.56 -27.61
C PHE A 69 19.99 -0.72 -27.71
N ALA A 70 18.84 -1.39 -27.95
CA ALA A 70 17.52 -0.77 -27.99
C ALA A 70 16.83 -0.95 -26.63
N GLY A 71 16.83 0.10 -25.84
CA GLY A 71 16.20 0.09 -24.52
C GLY A 71 15.79 1.49 -24.10
N GLU A 72 15.22 1.56 -22.90
CA GLU A 72 14.86 2.83 -22.27
C GLU A 72 15.29 2.84 -20.80
N TRP A 73 15.50 4.03 -20.28
CA TRP A 73 15.69 4.21 -18.85
C TRP A 73 14.32 4.07 -18.15
N VAL A 74 14.23 3.12 -17.25
CA VAL A 74 13.02 2.86 -16.45
C VAL A 74 13.34 3.15 -15.00
N ASN A 75 12.50 3.97 -14.38
CA ASN A 75 12.54 4.12 -12.93
C ASN A 75 11.81 2.93 -12.32
N GLU A 76 12.51 2.11 -11.59
CA GLU A 76 11.89 1.02 -10.84
C GLU A 76 11.10 1.58 -9.66
N VAL A 77 10.21 0.77 -9.13
CA VAL A 77 9.49 1.05 -7.89
C VAL A 77 10.08 0.16 -6.82
N GLU A 78 10.45 0.77 -5.70
CA GLU A 78 10.81 0.10 -4.47
C GLU A 78 9.55 0.02 -3.58
N LEU A 79 9.19 -1.16 -3.11
CA LEU A 79 8.16 -1.32 -2.09
C LEU A 79 8.80 -1.34 -0.72
N ARG A 80 8.40 -0.40 0.15
CA ARG A 80 8.72 -0.42 1.57
C ARG A 80 7.48 -0.80 2.36
N ILE A 81 7.67 -1.62 3.37
CA ILE A 81 6.56 -2.25 4.08
C ILE A 81 6.58 -1.83 5.54
N LEU A 82 5.44 -1.35 6.02
CA LEU A 82 5.18 -1.10 7.43
C LEU A 82 4.67 -2.40 8.04
N THR A 83 5.50 -3.03 8.89
CA THR A 83 5.24 -4.35 9.47
C THR A 83 4.89 -4.30 10.96
N PHE A 84 5.00 -3.16 11.60
CA PHE A 84 4.85 -2.97 13.06
C PHE A 84 5.83 -3.79 13.93
N GLU A 85 6.77 -4.54 13.34
CA GLU A 85 7.69 -5.42 14.09
C GLU A 85 8.87 -4.66 14.72
N ASP A 86 9.38 -3.64 14.06
CA ASP A 86 10.45 -2.77 14.51
C ASP A 86 9.94 -1.49 15.19
N ALA A 87 8.63 -1.28 15.18
CA ALA A 87 8.06 -0.40 16.15
C ALA A 87 8.58 -0.87 17.49
N ASP A 88 9.09 0.03 18.31
CA ASP A 88 9.49 -0.27 19.69
C ASP A 88 8.23 -0.64 20.47
N CYS A 89 7.61 -1.71 19.99
CA CYS A 89 6.39 -2.31 20.50
C CYS A 89 6.69 -3.06 21.79
N ASN A 90 7.53 -2.47 22.63
CA ASN A 90 7.56 -2.77 24.03
C ASN A 90 6.29 -2.20 24.66
N GLY A 91 5.15 -2.60 24.09
CA GLY A 91 3.86 -2.29 24.64
C GLY A 91 3.75 -2.76 26.07
N GLU A 92 2.80 -2.23 26.79
CA GLU A 92 2.48 -2.72 28.11
C GLU A 92 1.94 -4.16 28.00
N GLU A 93 2.41 -5.06 28.85
CA GLU A 93 1.89 -6.42 28.91
C GLU A 93 0.46 -6.37 29.46
N ILE A 94 -0.49 -6.81 28.66
CA ILE A 94 -1.92 -6.83 28.99
C ILE A 94 -2.43 -8.22 29.39
N GLY A 95 -1.58 -9.22 29.29
CA GLY A 95 -1.83 -10.60 29.64
C GLY A 95 -0.61 -11.46 29.40
N ASP A 96 -0.66 -12.75 29.67
CA ASP A 96 0.44 -13.70 29.58
C ASP A 96 1.14 -13.71 28.19
N GLY A 97 2.16 -12.88 28.02
CA GLY A 97 2.89 -12.72 26.77
C GLY A 97 2.16 -11.92 25.68
N ILE A 98 1.05 -11.29 26.02
CA ILE A 98 0.28 -10.42 25.12
C ILE A 98 0.68 -8.98 25.41
N TYR A 99 1.16 -8.31 24.38
CA TYR A 99 1.60 -6.93 24.45
C TYR A 99 0.74 -6.08 23.53
N ALA A 100 0.44 -4.87 23.97
CA ALA A 100 -0.24 -3.90 23.16
C ALA A 100 0.37 -2.53 23.32
N TRP A 101 0.44 -1.79 22.24
CA TRP A 101 0.87 -0.42 22.18
C TRP A 101 -0.29 0.43 21.64
N SER A 102 -0.98 1.10 22.53
CA SER A 102 -2.09 1.96 22.19
C SER A 102 -2.21 3.09 23.21
N GLU A 103 -2.92 4.13 22.85
CA GLU A 103 -3.21 5.25 23.76
C GLU A 103 -4.03 4.84 24.98
N PHE A 104 -4.63 3.65 24.99
CA PHE A 104 -5.38 3.13 26.11
C PHE A 104 -4.53 2.58 27.24
N ILE A 105 -3.33 2.14 26.90
CA ILE A 105 -2.51 1.32 27.80
C ILE A 105 -1.51 2.16 28.62
N PRO A 106 -0.72 3.05 28.02
CA PRO A 106 0.35 3.77 28.75
C PRO A 106 -0.14 4.68 29.87
N THR A 107 -1.40 5.00 29.89
CA THR A 107 -1.96 5.96 30.85
C THR A 107 -2.61 5.30 32.06
N GLY A 108 -2.54 3.96 32.15
CA GLY A 108 -3.08 3.21 33.26
C GLY A 108 -4.58 3.33 33.42
N GLY A 109 -5.26 3.83 32.40
CA GLY A 109 -6.70 4.04 32.41
C GLY A 109 -7.39 3.27 31.31
N GLN A 110 -8.43 2.59 31.64
CA GLN A 110 -9.37 2.12 30.65
C GLN A 110 -9.88 3.33 29.87
N TYR A 111 -9.85 3.27 28.55
CA TYR A 111 -10.28 4.33 27.63
C TYR A 111 -9.40 5.58 27.62
N GLY A 112 -8.10 5.41 27.75
CA GLY A 112 -7.09 6.43 27.49
C GLY A 112 -7.20 7.74 28.25
N ASN A 113 -8.24 7.95 28.97
CA ASN A 113 -8.55 9.03 29.91
C ASN A 113 -8.00 10.42 29.58
N GLY A 114 -7.83 10.76 28.31
CA GLY A 114 -7.45 12.08 27.88
C GLY A 114 -5.97 12.46 28.12
N HIS A 115 -5.11 11.52 28.24
CA HIS A 115 -3.68 11.76 28.45
C HIS A 115 -2.91 12.00 27.20
N GLY A 116 -3.11 13.08 26.60
CA GLY A 116 -2.29 13.53 25.52
C GLY A 116 -2.46 12.68 24.25
N SER A 117 -2.33 13.33 23.15
CA SER A 117 -2.14 12.67 21.89
C SER A 117 -0.78 11.97 21.92
N TYR A 118 -0.78 10.70 21.61
CA TYR A 118 0.44 10.08 21.17
C TYR A 118 0.31 9.78 19.68
N TRP A 119 1.42 9.83 19.02
CA TRP A 119 1.53 9.40 17.64
C TRP A 119 2.67 8.41 17.51
N TRP A 120 2.59 7.61 16.49
CA TRP A 120 3.63 6.69 16.12
C TRP A 120 3.93 6.86 14.62
N GLY A 121 5.19 6.74 14.24
CA GLY A 121 5.61 6.92 12.87
C GLY A 121 6.71 5.95 12.47
N ASP A 122 6.64 5.49 11.23
CA ASP A 122 7.63 4.60 10.61
C ASP A 122 8.67 5.43 9.83
N TYR A 123 9.33 6.33 10.56
CA TYR A 123 10.26 7.28 9.98
C TYR A 123 11.50 6.60 9.40
N GLY A 124 11.83 6.97 8.16
CA GLY A 124 12.97 6.41 7.42
C GLY A 124 12.69 5.08 6.71
N ASN A 125 11.46 4.57 6.79
CA ASN A 125 11.00 3.42 6.02
C ASN A 125 9.81 3.80 5.14
N THR A 126 8.57 3.66 5.61
CA THR A 126 7.38 4.03 4.82
C THR A 126 6.96 5.48 4.94
N GLU A 127 7.50 6.20 5.89
CA GLU A 127 7.14 7.59 6.25
C GLU A 127 5.67 7.75 6.68
N ILE A 128 4.99 6.66 7.02
CA ILE A 128 3.64 6.71 7.57
C ILE A 128 3.68 7.14 9.03
N GLU A 129 2.82 8.07 9.39
CA GLU A 129 2.59 8.53 10.75
C GLU A 129 1.10 8.48 11.09
N PHE A 130 0.80 8.15 12.34
CA PHE A 130 -0.55 8.08 12.87
C PHE A 130 -0.79 9.20 13.88
N THR A 131 -1.95 9.84 13.76
CA THR A 131 -2.44 10.82 14.73
C THR A 131 -3.71 10.32 15.38
N PRO A 132 -3.83 10.36 16.71
CA PRO A 132 -5.07 10.00 17.38
C PRO A 132 -6.18 11.00 17.03
N VAL A 133 -7.38 10.47 16.85
CA VAL A 133 -8.62 11.26 16.76
C VAL A 133 -9.48 10.92 17.97
N TYR A 134 -9.97 11.92 18.66
CA TYR A 134 -10.80 11.72 19.83
C TYR A 134 -12.28 11.65 19.45
N GLY A 135 -12.96 10.60 19.90
CA GLY A 135 -14.40 10.44 19.75
C GLY A 135 -15.18 10.93 20.96
N MET A 136 -16.49 10.73 20.93
CA MET A 136 -17.43 11.15 21.97
C MET A 136 -17.08 10.63 23.38
N TYR A 137 -16.40 9.50 23.47
CA TYR A 137 -16.02 8.83 24.72
C TYR A 137 -14.51 8.93 25.02
N GLY A 138 -13.83 9.94 24.50
CA GLY A 138 -12.40 10.12 24.70
C GLY A 138 -11.57 9.41 23.65
N ALA A 139 -10.51 8.78 24.03
CA ALA A 139 -9.47 8.28 23.14
C ALA A 139 -9.81 7.06 22.27
N TYR A 140 -11.02 6.92 21.80
CA TYR A 140 -11.41 5.91 20.81
C TYR A 140 -10.95 6.27 19.40
N GLY A 141 -9.76 6.80 19.29
CA GLY A 141 -9.17 7.10 18.00
C GLY A 141 -8.36 5.92 17.45
N GLY A 142 -9.00 4.80 17.28
CA GLY A 142 -8.46 3.48 17.06
C GLY A 142 -7.48 3.20 15.94
N HIS A 143 -6.63 4.11 15.56
CA HIS A 143 -5.67 3.84 14.51
C HIS A 143 -4.29 3.40 15.00
N ALA A 144 -4.03 3.47 16.27
CA ALA A 144 -2.76 3.03 16.83
C ALA A 144 -2.98 1.96 17.90
N GLY A 145 -3.62 0.91 17.52
CA GLY A 145 -3.78 -0.28 18.34
C GLY A 145 -2.79 -1.37 17.93
N ILE A 146 -1.46 -1.08 17.99
CA ILE A 146 -0.45 -2.10 17.71
C ILE A 146 -0.50 -3.16 18.80
N SER A 147 -0.66 -4.40 18.42
CA SER A 147 -0.70 -5.52 19.35
C SER A 147 -0.23 -6.83 18.70
N ASN A 148 -0.05 -7.85 19.52
CA ASN A 148 0.14 -9.23 19.11
C ASN A 148 -1.00 -10.13 19.65
N TYR A 149 -2.12 -9.51 20.07
CA TYR A 149 -3.21 -10.21 20.68
C TYR A 149 -4.07 -10.88 19.62
N VAL A 150 -4.12 -12.21 19.64
CA VAL A 150 -4.91 -13.04 18.72
C VAL A 150 -5.84 -13.96 19.50
N GLY A 151 -6.97 -14.31 18.91
CA GLY A 151 -7.92 -15.20 19.56
C GLY A 151 -9.21 -15.38 18.77
N SER A 152 -10.17 -16.07 19.36
CA SER A 152 -11.45 -16.39 18.72
C SER A 152 -12.68 -16.06 19.57
N ASP A 153 -12.49 -15.76 20.84
CA ASP A 153 -13.59 -15.51 21.80
C ASP A 153 -13.23 -14.40 22.79
N TRP A 154 -13.57 -13.16 22.43
CA TRP A 154 -13.27 -12.00 23.26
C TRP A 154 -13.94 -12.02 24.63
N GLN A 155 -15.06 -12.74 24.78
CA GLN A 155 -15.80 -12.78 26.04
C GLN A 155 -15.14 -13.72 27.07
N ASN A 156 -14.52 -14.79 26.62
CA ASN A 156 -13.94 -15.81 27.48
C ASN A 156 -12.40 -15.73 27.55
N GLU A 157 -11.75 -15.14 26.55
CA GLU A 157 -10.30 -14.91 26.53
C GLU A 157 -9.89 -13.63 27.26
N GLY A 158 -10.77 -12.98 27.74
CA GLY A 158 -11.13 -11.87 28.49
C GLY A 158 -10.19 -10.99 29.24
N ASN A 159 -9.70 -10.00 28.60
CA ASN A 159 -9.54 -8.72 29.26
C ASN A 159 -10.23 -7.63 28.42
N PHE A 160 -10.24 -6.40 28.93
CA PHE A 160 -10.90 -5.27 28.29
C PHE A 160 -10.26 -4.82 26.97
N SER A 161 -9.16 -5.42 26.56
CA SER A 161 -8.45 -5.09 25.31
C SER A 161 -8.90 -5.96 24.14
N PHE A 162 -10.13 -6.49 24.19
CA PHE A 162 -10.72 -7.29 23.12
C PHE A 162 -10.80 -6.56 21.77
N ASP A 163 -10.84 -5.25 21.77
CA ASP A 163 -10.78 -4.39 20.62
C ASP A 163 -9.41 -4.44 19.88
N LEU A 164 -8.36 -4.86 20.59
CA LEU A 164 -7.01 -5.06 20.03
C LEU A 164 -6.75 -6.49 19.54
N GLN A 165 -7.77 -7.37 19.60
CA GLN A 165 -7.63 -8.79 19.28
C GLN A 165 -7.99 -9.06 17.80
N ALA A 166 -7.05 -9.63 17.04
CA ALA A 166 -7.34 -10.14 15.71
C ALA A 166 -7.97 -11.54 15.76
N TYR A 167 -8.96 -11.79 14.89
CA TYR A 167 -9.73 -13.00 14.90
C TYR A 167 -9.04 -14.16 14.19
N ASN A 168 -8.87 -15.26 14.92
CA ASN A 168 -8.49 -16.59 14.40
C ASN A 168 -7.20 -16.64 13.55
N VAL A 169 -6.31 -15.67 13.71
CA VAL A 169 -4.97 -15.67 13.13
C VAL A 169 -3.92 -16.10 14.16
N THR A 170 -2.70 -16.32 13.74
CA THR A 170 -1.62 -16.82 14.63
C THR A 170 -0.62 -15.73 15.02
N GLY A 171 -0.82 -14.51 14.56
CA GLY A 171 0.04 -13.35 14.75
C GLY A 171 -0.22 -12.32 13.66
N GLY A 172 0.71 -11.39 13.45
CA GLY A 172 0.72 -10.52 12.28
C GLY A 172 0.81 -11.32 10.97
N HIS A 173 0.62 -10.67 9.84
CA HIS A 173 0.77 -11.31 8.54
C HIS A 173 2.23 -11.70 8.30
N SER A 174 3.19 -10.83 8.56
CA SER A 174 4.62 -11.09 8.37
C SER A 174 5.42 -11.28 9.66
N GLY A 175 4.79 -11.32 10.80
CA GLY A 175 5.48 -11.43 12.07
C GLY A 175 4.55 -11.76 13.22
N THR A 176 4.70 -11.05 14.33
CA THR A 176 3.84 -11.22 15.50
C THR A 176 2.89 -10.05 15.69
N ASN A 177 3.32 -8.84 15.33
CA ASN A 177 2.60 -7.61 15.55
C ASN A 177 1.71 -7.27 14.37
N PHE A 178 0.68 -6.52 14.65
CA PHE A 178 -0.24 -5.93 13.68
C PHE A 178 -0.88 -4.69 14.29
N ASN A 179 -1.63 -3.94 13.51
CA ASN A 179 -2.42 -2.83 14.04
C ASN A 179 -3.92 -3.12 13.96
N THR A 180 -4.67 -2.66 14.95
CA THR A 180 -6.13 -2.59 14.89
C THR A 180 -6.56 -1.15 14.67
N TYR A 181 -7.61 -0.99 13.90
CA TYR A 181 -8.17 0.31 13.57
C TYR A 181 -9.63 0.37 14.01
N PHE A 182 -10.01 1.50 14.59
CA PHE A 182 -11.40 1.84 14.81
C PHE A 182 -11.77 3.06 13.97
N GLY A 183 -12.76 2.93 13.11
CA GLY A 183 -13.27 4.04 12.32
C GLY A 183 -14.75 3.86 12.06
N TYR A 184 -15.57 4.71 12.68
CA TYR A 184 -17.00 4.72 12.50
C TYR A 184 -17.54 6.14 12.45
N LEU A 185 -17.90 6.55 11.27
CA LEU A 185 -18.54 7.81 10.99
C LEU A 185 -19.72 7.57 10.06
N ASP A 186 -20.92 7.98 10.47
CA ASP A 186 -22.12 7.90 9.66
C ASP A 186 -22.96 9.19 9.70
N GLU A 187 -23.97 9.25 8.87
CA GLU A 187 -24.88 10.40 8.76
C GLU A 187 -25.89 10.50 9.90
N SER A 188 -26.00 9.45 10.76
CA SER A 188 -26.98 9.42 11.86
C SER A 188 -26.65 10.38 12.99
N GLY A 189 -25.38 10.83 13.06
CA GLY A 189 -24.87 11.64 14.16
C GLY A 189 -24.66 10.86 15.45
N TYR A 190 -24.87 9.55 15.43
CA TYR A 190 -24.55 8.64 16.52
C TYR A 190 -23.18 7.97 16.34
N GLY A 191 -22.48 8.29 15.27
CA GLY A 191 -21.10 7.87 15.06
C GLY A 191 -20.24 8.23 16.28
N MET A 192 -19.39 7.29 16.68
CA MET A 192 -18.56 7.44 17.88
C MET A 192 -17.45 8.47 17.71
N MET A 193 -17.25 8.99 16.51
CA MET A 193 -16.13 9.86 16.13
C MET A 193 -16.61 11.15 15.48
N GLU A 194 -15.91 12.24 15.75
CA GLU A 194 -16.11 13.53 15.09
C GLU A 194 -15.48 13.56 13.68
N SER A 195 -14.45 12.76 13.46
CA SER A 195 -13.77 12.57 12.18
C SER A 195 -13.09 11.21 12.17
N LEU A 196 -12.80 10.69 10.96
CA LEU A 196 -12.03 9.46 10.81
C LEU A 196 -10.55 9.71 11.12
N PRO A 197 -9.88 8.80 11.85
CA PRO A 197 -8.45 8.93 12.09
C PRO A 197 -7.67 8.68 10.81
N PRO A 198 -6.81 9.63 10.37
CA PRO A 198 -5.96 9.41 9.22
C PRO A 198 -4.68 8.68 9.60
N PHE A 199 -4.13 7.92 8.66
CA PHE A 199 -2.69 7.84 8.56
C PHE A 199 -2.21 8.70 7.40
N TYR A 200 -1.05 9.32 7.53
CA TYR A 200 -0.52 10.26 6.55
C TYR A 200 1.00 10.12 6.43
N PHE A 201 1.54 10.62 5.33
CA PHE A 201 2.98 10.71 5.15
C PHE A 201 3.49 11.98 5.82
N TRP A 202 4.28 11.82 6.89
CA TRP A 202 4.72 12.92 7.74
C TRP A 202 5.56 13.97 7.00
N ASP A 203 6.23 13.58 5.93
CA ASP A 203 7.02 14.48 5.09
C ASP A 203 6.18 15.24 4.04
N GLY A 204 4.87 14.99 3.99
CA GLY A 204 3.92 15.63 3.08
C GLY A 204 4.02 15.19 1.62
N GLU A 205 4.85 14.20 1.30
CA GLU A 205 5.00 13.70 -0.06
C GLU A 205 3.91 12.67 -0.41
N ALA A 206 3.21 12.91 -1.52
CA ALA A 206 2.17 12.00 -1.97
C ALA A 206 2.75 10.71 -2.56
N ARG A 207 2.33 9.55 -2.04
CA ARG A 207 2.78 8.21 -2.45
C ARG A 207 1.62 7.29 -2.80
N VAL A 208 1.93 6.25 -3.58
CA VAL A 208 0.98 5.17 -3.81
C VAL A 208 1.12 4.15 -2.70
N ILE A 209 0.02 3.84 -2.03
CA ILE A 209 -0.08 2.67 -1.18
C ILE A 209 -0.46 1.52 -2.09
N ASP A 210 0.45 0.57 -2.28
CA ASP A 210 0.25 -0.55 -3.18
C ASP A 210 -0.83 -1.49 -2.63
N HIS A 211 -0.65 -1.93 -1.39
CA HIS A 211 -1.59 -2.81 -0.71
C HIS A 211 -1.35 -2.83 0.80
N MET A 212 -2.29 -3.44 1.50
CA MET A 212 -2.11 -3.90 2.88
C MET A 212 -2.80 -5.25 3.07
N TRP A 213 -2.53 -5.90 4.20
CA TRP A 213 -3.23 -7.12 4.60
C TRP A 213 -4.21 -6.79 5.69
N VAL A 214 -5.41 -7.34 5.58
CA VAL A 214 -6.51 -7.05 6.51
C VAL A 214 -7.18 -8.34 6.97
N THR A 215 -7.74 -8.30 8.19
CA THR A 215 -8.58 -9.36 8.74
C THR A 215 -9.60 -8.77 9.73
N ASN A 216 -10.54 -9.59 10.17
CA ASN A 216 -11.51 -9.19 11.20
C ASN A 216 -10.86 -9.13 12.58
N THR A 217 -11.39 -8.26 13.44
CA THR A 217 -11.16 -8.34 14.88
C THR A 217 -12.09 -9.37 15.51
N THR A 218 -11.66 -9.97 16.62
CA THR A 218 -12.48 -10.90 17.40
C THR A 218 -13.73 -10.20 17.93
N TYR A 219 -13.62 -8.93 18.27
CA TYR A 219 -14.74 -8.13 18.75
C TYR A 219 -15.85 -8.02 17.70
N PHE A 220 -15.52 -7.63 16.49
CA PHE A 220 -16.51 -7.56 15.41
C PHE A 220 -17.12 -8.95 15.12
N TYR A 221 -16.27 -9.98 14.95
CA TYR A 221 -16.74 -11.32 14.61
C TYR A 221 -17.71 -11.88 15.64
N ASN A 222 -17.37 -11.81 16.92
CA ASN A 222 -18.22 -12.35 18.00
C ASN A 222 -19.50 -11.53 18.18
N GLN A 223 -19.41 -10.20 18.12
CA GLN A 223 -20.58 -9.33 18.26
C GLN A 223 -21.58 -9.51 17.10
N ALA A 224 -21.09 -9.79 15.92
CA ALA A 224 -21.93 -10.05 14.75
C ALA A 224 -22.72 -11.39 14.88
N HIS A 225 -22.16 -12.38 15.59
CA HIS A 225 -22.78 -13.71 15.74
C HIS A 225 -23.66 -13.84 16.97
N SER A 226 -23.46 -13.04 17.99
CA SER A 226 -24.19 -13.15 19.23
C SER A 226 -24.62 -11.79 19.74
N ALA A 227 -25.91 -11.64 20.03
CA ALA A 227 -26.41 -10.48 20.74
C ALA A 227 -25.59 -10.25 22.01
N GLY A 228 -25.11 -9.05 22.22
CA GLY A 228 -24.32 -8.71 23.40
C GLY A 228 -23.99 -7.22 23.43
N PHE A 229 -23.32 -6.78 24.46
CA PHE A 229 -22.84 -5.40 24.62
C PHE A 229 -23.91 -4.31 24.37
N GLY A 230 -25.18 -4.61 24.69
CA GLY A 230 -26.32 -3.69 24.54
C GLY A 230 -26.96 -3.69 23.13
N SER A 231 -26.57 -4.59 22.27
CA SER A 231 -27.21 -4.82 20.97
C SER A 231 -27.86 -6.20 20.93
N ASP A 232 -29.11 -6.25 20.44
CA ASP A 232 -29.83 -7.50 20.14
C ASP A 232 -29.57 -7.96 18.67
N TYR A 233 -28.70 -7.24 17.95
CA TYR A 233 -28.42 -7.53 16.55
C TYR A 233 -27.63 -8.81 16.39
N VAL A 234 -28.05 -9.64 15.44
CA VAL A 234 -27.33 -10.80 14.92
C VAL A 234 -27.40 -10.74 13.41
N ILE A 235 -26.28 -11.01 12.74
CA ILE A 235 -26.20 -10.96 11.28
C ILE A 235 -27.19 -11.91 10.60
N SER A 236 -27.65 -11.52 9.43
CA SER A 236 -28.42 -12.34 8.49
C SER A 236 -27.54 -12.85 7.34
N ASP A 237 -28.11 -13.68 6.47
CA ASP A 237 -27.43 -14.12 5.25
C ASP A 237 -27.22 -12.97 4.23
N GLU A 238 -27.90 -11.85 4.39
CA GLU A 238 -27.80 -10.68 3.51
C GLU A 238 -26.88 -9.60 4.07
N SER A 239 -26.44 -9.73 5.32
CA SER A 239 -25.57 -8.78 5.98
C SER A 239 -24.20 -8.68 5.31
N THR A 240 -23.71 -7.46 5.21
CA THR A 240 -22.35 -7.16 4.72
C THR A 240 -21.66 -6.13 5.61
N PHE A 241 -20.35 -6.23 5.71
CA PHE A 241 -19.54 -5.25 6.43
C PHE A 241 -18.26 -5.00 5.66
N LYS A 242 -17.94 -3.74 5.41
CA LYS A 242 -16.80 -3.34 4.61
C LYS A 242 -15.97 -2.24 5.27
N ILE A 243 -14.72 -2.19 4.88
CA ILE A 243 -13.84 -1.04 5.09
C ILE A 243 -13.92 -0.18 3.84
N VAL A 244 -14.04 1.12 4.02
CA VAL A 244 -13.96 2.13 2.97
C VAL A 244 -12.73 2.99 3.24
N ALA A 245 -11.78 2.98 2.33
CA ALA A 245 -10.61 3.85 2.37
C ALA A 245 -10.86 5.10 1.54
N TYR A 246 -10.59 6.26 2.13
CA TYR A 246 -10.64 7.57 1.50
C TYR A 246 -9.23 8.10 1.34
N GLY A 247 -8.73 8.12 0.13
CA GLY A 247 -7.41 8.62 -0.21
C GLY A 247 -7.46 10.06 -0.71
N TYR A 248 -6.64 10.93 -0.15
CA TYR A 248 -6.55 12.36 -0.49
C TYR A 248 -5.18 12.67 -1.09
N GLU A 249 -5.15 13.29 -2.27
CA GLU A 249 -3.90 13.63 -2.97
C GLU A 249 -3.15 14.78 -2.28
N SER A 250 -3.88 15.66 -1.59
CA SER A 250 -3.32 16.76 -0.79
C SER A 250 -4.14 17.00 0.47
N ASP A 251 -3.57 17.75 1.42
CA ASP A 251 -4.24 18.09 2.69
C ASP A 251 -5.47 18.98 2.50
N ASP A 252 -5.52 19.75 1.41
CA ASP A 252 -6.64 20.63 1.08
C ASP A 252 -7.75 19.93 0.30
N ASP A 253 -7.54 18.67 -0.12
CA ASP A 253 -8.54 17.91 -0.87
C ASP A 253 -9.74 17.56 0.00
N THR A 254 -10.93 17.75 -0.60
CA THR A 254 -12.23 17.40 -0.02
C THR A 254 -12.94 16.25 -0.75
N GLU A 255 -12.42 15.87 -1.91
CA GLU A 255 -12.98 14.84 -2.79
C GLU A 255 -12.03 13.64 -2.84
N PRO A 256 -12.18 12.64 -1.96
CA PRO A 256 -11.27 11.50 -1.90
C PRO A 256 -11.46 10.53 -3.07
N THR A 257 -10.40 9.87 -3.47
CA THR A 257 -10.52 8.61 -4.20
C THR A 257 -10.86 7.49 -3.21
N VAL A 258 -11.72 6.55 -3.61
CA VAL A 258 -12.30 5.55 -2.72
C VAL A 258 -11.91 4.15 -3.14
N ALA A 259 -11.55 3.32 -2.15
CA ALA A 259 -11.38 1.88 -2.29
C ALA A 259 -12.20 1.16 -1.21
N GLU A 260 -12.73 -0.01 -1.52
CA GLU A 260 -13.58 -0.78 -0.62
C GLU A 260 -13.06 -2.22 -0.46
N PHE A 261 -13.23 -2.77 0.75
CA PHE A 261 -12.91 -4.16 1.03
C PHE A 261 -13.96 -4.77 1.98
N TYR A 262 -14.53 -5.89 1.58
CA TYR A 262 -15.55 -6.57 2.38
C TYR A 262 -14.92 -7.54 3.38
N LEU A 263 -15.10 -7.28 4.67
CA LEU A 263 -14.74 -8.16 5.77
C LEU A 263 -15.81 -9.20 6.09
N LEU A 264 -17.06 -8.90 5.72
CA LEU A 264 -18.19 -9.80 5.74
C LEU A 264 -18.96 -9.64 4.43
N ASN A 265 -19.11 -10.71 3.69
CA ASN A 265 -19.96 -10.80 2.50
C ASN A 265 -21.25 -11.57 2.80
N VAL A 266 -22.23 -11.45 1.89
CA VAL A 266 -23.49 -12.18 1.92
C VAL A 266 -23.26 -13.70 2.13
N GLY A 267 -24.21 -14.36 2.77
CA GLY A 267 -24.07 -15.77 3.15
C GLY A 267 -23.16 -16.00 4.36
N GLN A 268 -22.99 -14.98 5.20
CA GLN A 268 -22.15 -15.00 6.39
C GLN A 268 -20.69 -15.37 6.13
N ASN A 269 -20.17 -14.94 4.97
CA ASN A 269 -18.80 -15.18 4.57
C ASN A 269 -17.86 -14.13 5.17
N PHE A 270 -17.28 -14.44 6.32
CA PHE A 270 -16.28 -13.62 6.99
C PHE A 270 -14.88 -13.84 6.42
N VAL A 271 -14.09 -12.78 6.40
CA VAL A 271 -12.65 -12.87 6.29
C VAL A 271 -12.11 -13.37 7.65
N THR A 272 -11.48 -14.53 7.65
CA THR A 272 -10.97 -15.19 8.87
C THR A 272 -9.46 -15.48 8.79
N GLU A 273 -8.78 -14.92 7.81
CA GLU A 273 -7.34 -15.00 7.59
C GLU A 273 -6.84 -13.68 7.00
N TRP A 274 -5.56 -13.41 7.12
CA TRP A 274 -4.96 -12.25 6.49
C TRP A 274 -5.21 -12.26 4.99
N THR A 275 -5.86 -11.23 4.47
CA THR A 275 -6.26 -11.12 3.07
C THR A 275 -5.72 -9.82 2.48
N LYS A 276 -5.09 -9.93 1.32
CA LYS A 276 -4.50 -8.78 0.64
C LYS A 276 -5.58 -7.85 0.11
N TRP A 277 -5.47 -6.57 0.42
CA TRP A 277 -6.29 -5.49 -0.15
C TRP A 277 -5.44 -4.58 -1.02
N ASP A 278 -5.76 -4.50 -2.31
CA ASP A 278 -5.14 -3.58 -3.26
C ASP A 278 -5.63 -2.16 -3.01
N LEU A 279 -4.72 -1.26 -2.65
CA LEU A 279 -4.97 0.16 -2.42
C LEU A 279 -4.37 1.05 -3.52
N SER A 280 -3.70 0.47 -4.52
CA SER A 280 -3.08 1.21 -5.61
C SER A 280 -4.09 2.04 -6.42
N VAL A 281 -5.36 1.65 -6.38
CA VAL A 281 -6.49 2.36 -7.01
C VAL A 281 -6.72 3.75 -6.43
N LEU A 282 -6.25 4.04 -5.20
CA LEU A 282 -6.31 5.37 -4.60
C LEU A 282 -5.40 6.38 -5.30
N GLY A 283 -4.42 5.89 -6.09
CA GLY A 283 -3.41 6.74 -6.71
C GLY A 283 -2.40 7.26 -5.69
N LYS A 284 -1.82 8.42 -5.96
CA LYS A 284 -0.93 9.08 -5.00
C LYS A 284 -1.74 9.83 -3.97
N VAL A 285 -1.46 9.58 -2.70
CA VAL A 285 -2.14 10.20 -1.56
C VAL A 285 -1.14 10.74 -0.56
N THR A 286 -1.48 11.83 0.12
CA THR A 286 -0.75 12.34 1.28
C THR A 286 -1.31 11.76 2.58
N ARG A 287 -2.61 11.41 2.60
CA ARG A 287 -3.28 10.78 3.73
C ARG A 287 -4.36 9.81 3.30
N VAL A 288 -4.67 8.85 4.15
CA VAL A 288 -5.79 7.93 4.01
C VAL A 288 -6.58 7.84 5.31
N GLU A 289 -7.89 7.87 5.19
CA GLU A 289 -8.84 7.67 6.28
C GLU A 289 -9.64 6.40 6.01
N PHE A 290 -10.01 5.66 7.06
CA PHE A 290 -10.80 4.45 6.90
C PHE A 290 -12.12 4.56 7.66
N ASN A 291 -13.21 4.12 7.05
CA ASN A 291 -14.52 3.99 7.68
C ASN A 291 -15.01 2.55 7.61
N CYS A 292 -15.58 2.06 8.68
CA CYS A 292 -16.27 0.78 8.73
C CYS A 292 -17.76 1.00 8.45
N VAL A 293 -18.30 0.29 7.47
CA VAL A 293 -19.67 0.46 7.00
C VAL A 293 -20.37 -0.89 6.94
N GLY A 294 -21.46 -1.02 7.70
CA GLY A 294 -22.35 -2.18 7.64
C GLY A 294 -23.45 -2.01 6.59
N SER A 295 -24.13 -3.11 6.25
CA SER A 295 -25.40 -3.04 5.50
C SER A 295 -26.52 -2.45 6.36
N ASP A 296 -27.61 -2.01 5.73
CA ASP A 296 -28.71 -1.29 6.38
C ASP A 296 -29.29 -2.03 7.59
N ASP A 297 -29.33 -3.35 7.55
CA ASP A 297 -29.80 -4.20 8.66
C ASP A 297 -28.91 -4.16 9.91
N MET A 298 -27.66 -3.69 9.77
CA MET A 298 -26.74 -3.50 10.89
C MET A 298 -26.95 -2.18 11.65
N TYR A 299 -27.86 -1.32 11.20
CA TYR A 299 -28.11 -0.04 11.84
C TYR A 299 -29.39 -0.05 12.66
N GLY A 300 -29.27 0.37 13.91
CA GLY A 300 -30.35 0.54 14.86
C GLY A 300 -30.64 2.00 15.18
N SER A 301 -31.44 2.22 16.22
CA SER A 301 -31.80 3.58 16.65
C SER A 301 -30.63 4.43 17.12
N TYR A 302 -29.50 3.83 17.38
CA TYR A 302 -28.27 4.45 17.92
C TYR A 302 -27.06 4.27 16.99
N GLY A 303 -27.29 4.13 15.70
CA GLY A 303 -26.25 3.90 14.70
C GLY A 303 -25.95 2.41 14.49
N MET A 304 -24.73 2.10 14.04
CA MET A 304 -24.33 0.74 13.74
C MET A 304 -24.28 -0.15 15.00
N SER A 305 -24.89 -1.31 14.92
CA SER A 305 -25.06 -2.26 16.04
C SER A 305 -23.88 -3.21 16.23
N VAL A 306 -22.87 -3.12 15.37
CA VAL A 306 -21.62 -3.88 15.43
C VAL A 306 -20.43 -2.94 15.56
N PRO A 307 -19.33 -3.39 16.18
CA PRO A 307 -18.15 -2.54 16.35
C PRO A 307 -17.44 -2.25 15.02
N GLY A 308 -17.09 -0.98 14.79
CA GLY A 308 -16.41 -0.52 13.60
C GLY A 308 -14.90 -0.74 13.62
N TYR A 309 -14.46 -1.99 13.76
CA TYR A 309 -13.05 -2.37 13.90
C TYR A 309 -12.59 -3.32 12.80
N PHE A 310 -11.31 -3.21 12.42
CA PHE A 310 -10.60 -4.20 11.64
C PHE A 310 -9.13 -4.26 12.06
N ALA A 311 -8.46 -5.36 11.73
CA ALA A 311 -7.02 -5.50 11.93
C ALA A 311 -6.31 -5.41 10.58
N TYR A 312 -5.11 -4.81 10.55
CA TYR A 312 -4.29 -4.70 9.36
C TYR A 312 -2.80 -4.82 9.65
N ASP A 313 -2.04 -5.21 8.63
CA ASP A 313 -0.60 -5.40 8.69
C ASP A 313 0.02 -5.22 7.29
N ASP A 314 1.35 -5.17 7.23
CA ASP A 314 2.12 -5.12 5.98
C ASP A 314 1.61 -4.08 4.98
N VAL A 315 1.59 -2.82 5.40
CA VAL A 315 1.22 -1.71 4.50
C VAL A 315 2.38 -1.42 3.55
N ALA A 316 2.23 -1.78 2.29
CA ALA A 316 3.24 -1.61 1.26
C ALA A 316 3.10 -0.27 0.55
N VAL A 317 4.16 0.53 0.56
CA VAL A 317 4.21 1.87 -0.03
C VAL A 317 5.23 1.91 -1.15
N GLN A 318 4.88 2.53 -2.27
CA GLN A 318 5.75 2.69 -3.43
C GLN A 318 6.67 3.90 -3.26
N PHE A 319 7.97 3.63 -3.36
CA PHE A 319 9.03 4.64 -3.38
C PHE A 319 9.76 4.63 -4.73
N PRO A 320 10.42 5.74 -5.11
CA PRO A 320 11.32 5.73 -6.24
C PRO A 320 12.47 4.73 -6.02
N GLY A 321 12.57 3.74 -6.86
CA GLY A 321 13.66 2.79 -6.87
C GLY A 321 14.82 3.25 -7.77
N GLU A 322 15.69 2.32 -8.13
CA GLU A 322 16.81 2.60 -9.02
C GLU A 322 16.32 2.88 -10.44
N THR A 323 17.06 3.76 -11.15
CA THR A 323 16.87 3.96 -12.58
C THR A 323 17.72 2.94 -13.33
N VAL A 324 17.10 2.01 -14.03
CA VAL A 324 17.77 0.96 -14.79
C VAL A 324 17.51 1.12 -16.29
N PHE A 325 18.45 0.65 -17.09
CA PHE A 325 18.31 0.63 -18.55
C PHE A 325 17.89 -0.78 -18.99
N ARG A 326 16.69 -0.90 -19.58
CA ARG A 326 16.11 -2.18 -20.04
C ARG A 326 15.72 -2.13 -21.50
#